data_690abab73e6bb18021f48990f2915bd2
#
_entry.id   690abab73e6bb18021f48990f2915bd2
#
_cell.length_a   1.000
_cell.length_b   1.000
_cell.length_c   1.000
_cell.angle_alpha   90.00
_cell.angle_beta   90.00
_cell.angle_gamma   90.00
#
_symmetry.space_group_name_H-M   'P 1'
#
loop_
_entity.id
_entity.type
_entity.pdbx_description
1 polymer ?
#
loop_
_entity_poly.entity_id
_entity_poly.type
_entity_poly.pdbx_seq_one_letter_code
_entity_poly.pdbx_strand_id
1 'polypeptide(L)'
;MYDRKIKNYSNFFKVLSNDVRIKILFELAFSNKNYTYLMEKLDLKQSTLSNHISKLREYWIIYTLKKNGILEARLNRKVLSEYLCEEIFNPHKLSVENYELDKV
;
A
#
# COMPACT_ATOMS: atom_id res chain seq x y z
N MET A 1 -20.79 -13.56 -3.41
CA MET A 1 -20.21 -12.80 -2.31
C MET A 1 -18.79 -13.20 -1.99
N TYR A 2 -18.55 -14.48 -1.78
CA TYR A 2 -17.21 -14.98 -1.52
C TYR A 2 -16.26 -14.66 -2.66
N ASP A 3 -16.69 -14.91 -3.89
CA ASP A 3 -15.86 -14.67 -5.06
C ASP A 3 -15.51 -13.20 -5.24
N ARG A 4 -16.47 -12.33 -4.95
CA ARG A 4 -16.22 -10.89 -5.07
C ARG A 4 -15.18 -10.43 -4.07
N LYS A 5 -15.27 -10.93 -2.85
CA LYS A 5 -14.33 -10.59 -1.79
C LYS A 5 -12.92 -11.04 -2.16
N ILE A 6 -12.81 -12.27 -2.62
CA ILE A 6 -11.52 -12.81 -3.05
C ILE A 6 -10.96 -11.99 -4.19
N LYS A 7 -11.80 -11.62 -5.14
CA LYS A 7 -11.34 -10.84 -6.29
C LYS A 7 -10.82 -9.47 -5.85
N ASN A 8 -11.47 -8.86 -4.88
CA ASN A 8 -11.02 -7.58 -4.35
C ASN A 8 -9.64 -7.69 -3.73
N TYR A 9 -9.43 -8.73 -2.92
CA TYR A 9 -8.10 -8.93 -2.33
C TYR A 9 -7.07 -9.25 -3.39
N SER A 10 -7.43 -10.07 -4.36
CA SER A 10 -6.51 -10.41 -5.43
C SER A 10 -6.07 -9.15 -6.18
N ASN A 11 -7.00 -8.29 -6.50
CA ASN A 11 -6.68 -7.04 -7.20
C ASN A 11 -5.83 -6.12 -6.34
N PHE A 12 -6.14 -6.04 -5.05
CA PHE A 12 -5.35 -5.25 -4.12
C PHE A 12 -3.89 -5.73 -4.11
N PHE A 13 -3.68 -7.02 -3.99
CA PHE A 13 -2.33 -7.55 -3.96
C PHE A 13 -1.60 -7.38 -5.29
N LYS A 14 -2.33 -7.42 -6.39
CA LYS A 14 -1.72 -7.14 -7.69
C LYS A 14 -1.18 -5.73 -7.77
N VAL A 15 -1.90 -4.78 -7.21
CA VAL A 15 -1.46 -3.40 -7.21
C VAL A 15 -0.18 -3.25 -6.40
N LEU A 16 -0.04 -4.02 -5.33
CA LEU A 16 1.17 -4.01 -4.51
C LEU A 16 2.32 -4.79 -5.11
N SER A 17 2.03 -5.65 -6.08
CA SER A 17 3.05 -6.53 -6.65
C SER A 17 3.90 -5.80 -7.69
N ASN A 18 4.64 -4.79 -7.22
CA ASN A 18 5.49 -3.98 -8.07
C ASN A 18 6.56 -3.34 -7.19
N ASP A 19 7.82 -3.54 -7.56
CA ASP A 19 8.94 -3.08 -6.74
C ASP A 19 8.89 -1.59 -6.49
N VAL A 20 8.60 -0.80 -7.51
CA VAL A 20 8.57 0.65 -7.37
C VAL A 20 7.48 1.09 -6.41
N ARG A 21 6.31 0.46 -6.52
CA ARG A 21 5.19 0.81 -5.63
C ARG A 21 5.51 0.45 -4.19
N ILE A 22 6.16 -0.67 -3.97
CA ILE A 22 6.59 -1.05 -2.62
C ILE A 22 7.60 -0.03 -2.08
N LYS A 23 8.53 0.41 -2.92
CA LYS A 23 9.49 1.43 -2.51
C LYS A 23 8.79 2.73 -2.11
N ILE A 24 7.79 3.12 -2.88
CA ILE A 24 7.00 4.31 -2.54
C ILE A 24 6.37 4.15 -1.16
N LEU A 25 5.77 3.00 -0.90
CA LEU A 25 5.13 2.77 0.38
C LEU A 25 6.14 2.78 1.52
N PHE A 26 7.32 2.23 1.31
CA PHE A 26 8.37 2.28 2.34
C PHE A 26 8.77 3.70 2.65
N GLU A 27 8.90 4.54 1.62
CA GLU A 27 9.23 5.95 1.86
C GLU A 27 8.12 6.65 2.65
N LEU A 28 6.88 6.38 2.29
CA LEU A 28 5.73 7.02 2.97
C LEU A 28 5.50 6.48 4.37
N ALA A 29 6.03 5.31 4.68
CA ALA A 29 5.90 4.75 6.02
C ALA A 29 6.61 5.60 7.07
N PHE A 30 7.65 6.31 6.67
CA PHE A 30 8.37 7.20 7.59
C PHE A 30 7.68 8.55 7.75
N SER A 31 7.21 9.11 6.64
CA SER A 31 6.52 10.39 6.69
C SER A 31 5.92 10.67 5.32
N ASN A 32 5.02 11.65 5.27
CA ASN A 32 4.48 12.09 3.99
C ASN A 32 5.60 12.67 3.14
N LYS A 33 5.51 12.48 1.84
CA LYS A 33 6.53 12.93 0.91
C LYS A 33 5.90 13.66 -0.26
N ASN A 34 6.55 14.72 -0.73
CA ASN A 34 6.09 15.37 -1.94
C ASN A 34 6.62 14.62 -3.17
N TYR A 35 6.03 14.93 -4.32
CA TYR A 35 6.38 14.24 -5.55
C TYR A 35 7.85 14.45 -5.95
N THR A 36 8.34 15.66 -5.74
CA THR A 36 9.73 15.97 -6.08
C THR A 36 10.69 15.06 -5.32
N TYR A 37 10.42 14.89 -4.02
CA TYR A 37 11.25 14.01 -3.21
C TYR A 37 11.24 12.58 -3.76
N LEU A 38 10.04 12.07 -4.06
CA LEU A 38 9.91 10.70 -4.53
C LEU A 38 10.57 10.50 -5.89
N MET A 39 10.45 11.49 -6.77
CA MET A 39 11.09 11.42 -8.07
C MET A 39 12.60 11.31 -7.93
N GLU A 40 13.16 12.12 -7.08
CA GLU A 40 14.62 12.14 -6.88
C GLU A 40 15.08 10.89 -6.15
N LYS A 41 14.37 10.53 -5.10
CA LYS A 41 14.76 9.38 -4.28
C LYS A 41 14.72 8.08 -5.07
N LEU A 42 13.71 7.92 -5.89
CA LEU A 42 13.49 6.68 -6.63
C LEU A 42 13.97 6.76 -8.08
N ASP A 43 14.54 7.90 -8.46
CA ASP A 43 15.04 8.13 -9.83
C ASP A 43 13.95 7.86 -10.86
N LEU A 44 12.82 8.55 -10.71
CA LEU A 44 11.66 8.36 -11.57
C LEU A 44 11.30 9.66 -12.26
N LYS A 45 10.79 9.52 -13.49
CA LYS A 45 10.19 10.65 -14.19
C LYS A 45 8.84 10.94 -13.58
N GLN A 46 8.38 12.19 -13.76
CA GLN A 46 7.10 12.59 -13.19
C GLN A 46 5.95 11.72 -13.69
N SER A 47 5.91 11.41 -14.97
CA SER A 47 4.84 10.60 -15.54
C SER A 47 4.84 9.19 -14.97
N THR A 48 6.02 8.62 -14.77
CA THR A 48 6.14 7.29 -14.19
C THR A 48 5.66 7.27 -12.76
N LEU A 49 6.11 8.25 -11.97
CA LEU A 49 5.68 8.35 -10.58
C LEU A 49 4.18 8.54 -10.49
N SER A 50 3.63 9.46 -11.28
CA SER A 50 2.19 9.73 -11.29
C SER A 50 1.39 8.49 -11.63
N ASN A 51 1.88 7.67 -12.56
CA ASN A 51 1.20 6.46 -12.93
C ASN A 51 1.16 5.46 -11.77
N HIS A 52 2.28 5.28 -11.09
CA HIS A 52 2.32 4.38 -9.92
C HIS A 52 1.43 4.88 -8.80
N ILE A 53 1.48 6.16 -8.52
CA ILE A 53 0.65 6.74 -7.47
C ILE A 53 -0.83 6.62 -7.82
N SER A 54 -1.17 6.82 -9.09
CA SER A 54 -2.55 6.67 -9.54
C SER A 54 -3.08 5.26 -9.28
N LYS A 55 -2.27 4.26 -9.55
CA LYS A 55 -2.66 2.88 -9.30
C LYS A 55 -2.88 2.61 -7.82
N LEU A 56 -2.01 3.13 -6.98
CA LEU A 56 -2.17 2.98 -5.54
C LEU A 56 -3.39 3.73 -5.02
N ARG A 57 -3.72 4.86 -5.63
CA ARG A 57 -4.90 5.64 -5.25
C ARG A 57 -6.20 4.94 -5.60
N GLU A 58 -6.20 4.10 -6.62
CA GLU A 58 -7.42 3.37 -7.00
C GLU A 58 -7.95 2.51 -5.85
N TYR A 59 -7.05 2.07 -4.98
CA TYR A 59 -7.43 1.26 -3.83
C TYR A 59 -7.32 2.02 -2.52
N TRP A 60 -7.16 3.34 -2.60
CA TRP A 60 -7.06 4.21 -1.43
C TRP A 60 -5.87 3.87 -0.53
N ILE A 61 -4.87 3.16 -1.07
CA ILE A 61 -3.65 2.85 -0.34
C ILE A 61 -2.87 4.12 -0.05
N ILE A 62 -2.91 5.04 -1.00
CA ILE A 62 -2.30 6.35 -0.89
C ILE A 62 -3.38 7.38 -1.19
N TYR A 63 -3.30 8.52 -0.55
CA TYR A 63 -4.06 9.69 -0.96
C TYR A 63 -3.10 10.85 -1.13
N THR A 64 -3.52 11.86 -1.88
CA THR A 64 -2.66 12.98 -2.19
C THR A 64 -3.33 14.28 -1.79
N LEU A 65 -2.52 15.21 -1.33
CA LEU A 65 -2.97 16.55 -0.98
C LEU A 65 -2.04 17.55 -1.64
N LYS A 66 -2.61 18.69 -2.01
CA LYS A 66 -1.82 19.79 -2.55
C LYS A 66 -1.54 20.75 -1.42
N LYS A 67 -0.27 21.01 -1.17
CA LYS A 67 0.15 21.86 -0.09
C LYS A 67 1.08 22.91 -0.67
N ASN A 68 0.64 24.17 -0.62
CA ASN A 68 1.40 25.27 -1.21
C ASN A 68 1.75 25.01 -2.68
N GLY A 69 0.77 24.45 -3.42
CA GLY A 69 0.95 24.18 -4.83
C GLY A 69 1.73 22.91 -5.15
N ILE A 70 2.23 22.21 -4.14
CA ILE A 70 3.02 21.00 -4.33
C ILE A 70 2.22 19.78 -3.92
N LEU A 71 2.20 18.76 -4.78
CA LEU A 71 1.52 17.52 -4.47
C LEU A 71 2.32 16.70 -3.46
N GLU A 72 1.63 16.23 -2.46
CA GLU A 72 2.19 15.42 -1.40
C GLU A 72 1.44 14.10 -1.31
N ALA A 73 2.16 13.00 -1.24
CA ALA A 73 1.56 11.68 -1.10
C ALA A 73 1.58 11.24 0.34
N ARG A 74 0.50 10.61 0.76
CA ARG A 74 0.33 10.14 2.13
C ARG A 74 -0.17 8.72 2.14
N LEU A 75 0.36 7.95 3.06
CA LEU A 75 -0.05 6.55 3.24
C LEU A 75 -1.39 6.48 3.96
N ASN A 76 -2.29 5.68 3.44
CA ASN A 76 -3.58 5.46 4.09
C ASN A 76 -3.48 4.20 4.95
N ARG A 77 -3.08 4.39 6.20
CA ARG A 77 -2.83 3.25 7.09
C ARG A 77 -4.11 2.49 7.41
N LYS A 78 -5.24 3.18 7.43
CA LYS A 78 -6.51 2.52 7.72
C LYS A 78 -6.85 1.49 6.64
N VAL A 79 -6.68 1.86 5.39
CA VAL A 79 -6.97 0.95 4.28
C VAL A 79 -6.01 -0.23 4.29
N LEU A 80 -4.72 0.04 4.48
CA LEU A 80 -3.75 -1.04 4.58
C LEU A 80 -4.10 -1.99 5.72
N SER A 81 -4.49 -1.43 6.84
CA SER A 81 -4.89 -2.23 7.98
C SER A 81 -6.09 -3.11 7.67
N GLU A 82 -7.06 -2.56 6.93
CA GLU A 82 -8.24 -3.33 6.56
C GLU A 82 -7.92 -4.53 5.68
N TYR A 83 -6.99 -4.37 4.75
CA TYR A 83 -6.63 -5.46 3.85
C TYR A 83 -5.62 -6.42 4.44
N LEU A 84 -4.78 -5.96 5.35
CA LEU A 84 -3.69 -6.75 5.88
C LEU A 84 -3.89 -7.12 7.34
N CYS A 85 -5.06 -6.83 7.87
CA CYS A 85 -5.30 -7.02 9.30
C CYS A 85 -5.57 -8.48 9.62
N GLU A 86 -5.50 -8.76 10.89
CA GLU A 86 -5.70 -10.09 11.40
C GLU A 86 -7.12 -10.62 11.19
N GLU A 87 -8.08 -9.74 10.97
CA GLU A 87 -9.45 -10.18 10.73
C GLU A 87 -9.58 -10.97 9.45
N ILE A 88 -8.69 -10.74 8.51
CA ILE A 88 -8.72 -11.42 7.23
C ILE A 88 -7.83 -12.64 7.23
N PHE A 89 -6.62 -12.48 7.73
CA PHE A 89 -5.62 -13.52 7.65
C PHE A 89 -5.41 -14.26 8.97
N ASN A 90 -6.02 -13.78 10.02
CA ASN A 90 -5.89 -14.40 11.33
C ASN A 90 -7.18 -14.17 12.11
N PRO A 91 -8.31 -14.66 11.59
CA PRO A 91 -9.59 -14.43 12.27
C PRO A 91 -9.62 -14.98 13.68
N HIS A 92 -8.82 -15.94 13.96
CA HIS A 92 -8.79 -16.58 15.28
C HIS A 92 -7.47 -16.44 15.97
N LYS A 93 -6.64 -15.59 15.58
CA LYS A 93 -5.31 -15.39 16.17
C LYS A 93 -4.61 -16.67 16.64
N LEU A 94 -5.39 -17.61 17.11
CA LEU A 94 -4.85 -18.88 17.53
C LEU A 94 -4.18 -19.64 16.40
N SER A 95 -4.69 -19.43 15.20
CA SER A 95 -4.13 -20.09 14.03
C SER A 95 -2.67 -19.74 13.84
N VAL A 96 -2.33 -18.47 14.05
CA VAL A 96 -0.97 -18.02 13.88
C VAL A 96 -0.07 -18.61 14.96
N GLU A 97 -0.54 -18.59 16.18
CA GLU A 97 0.22 -19.13 17.30
C GLU A 97 0.52 -20.61 17.11
N ASN A 98 -0.51 -21.36 16.72
CA ASN A 98 -0.35 -22.79 16.49
C ASN A 98 0.60 -23.07 15.35
N TYR A 99 0.50 -22.26 14.31
CA TYR A 99 1.35 -22.41 13.15
C TYR A 99 2.82 -22.17 13.52
N GLU A 100 3.08 -21.18 14.30
CA GLU A 100 4.44 -20.88 14.74
C GLU A 100 5.03 -21.97 15.59
N LEU A 101 4.21 -22.53 16.47
CA LEU A 101 4.64 -23.63 17.32
C LEU A 101 5.01 -24.85 16.48
N ASP A 102 4.24 -25.10 15.45
CA ASP A 102 4.49 -26.23 14.58
C ASP A 102 5.79 -26.08 13.80
N LYS A 103 6.17 -24.87 13.53
CA LYS A 103 7.40 -24.60 12.79
C LYS A 103 8.63 -24.74 13.66
N VAL A 104 8.47 -24.60 14.92
CA VAL A 104 9.58 -24.73 15.85
C VAL A 104 9.83 -26.17 16.17
#